data_222dc940f1a8fd6e32e0c2f082fe9aa9
#
_entry.id   222dc940f1a8fd6e32e0c2f082fe9aa9
#
_cell.length_a   1.000
_cell.length_b   1.000
_cell.length_c   1.000
_cell.angle_alpha   90.00
_cell.angle_beta   90.00
_cell.angle_gamma   90.00
#
_symmetry.space_group_name_H-M   'P 1'
#
loop_
_entity.id
_entity.type
_entity.pdbx_description
1 polymer ?
#
loop_
_entity_poly.entity_id
_entity_poly.type
_entity_poly.pdbx_seq_one_letter_code
_entity_poly.pdbx_strand_id
1 'polypeptide(L)'
;EMKPQYLSLTRSFIVSSEFVLITVHVSNFNHRKGGIRFDSLYLGKEEQLQALQASNTIYIFFLMGSLVIMAIYHFGLFFLRKEDIAALVFGIFCFLVSIRLFFIGDVWITSIYPSLDWNWMYRFEYLSLYFSAPTFTLFSYYVFTSEFNKKVLYLTLPIYTLLSSLVLFSKPSVFSLSLNFFQGIAVLNSLYILYVIILAIIRAKEGAIAALIGFVLFVFTIINDLLYNNEIVLTGYGNLLPLGVFLFIFSQSFILSQIFSNAFKSIKTLSKNLSQTNEAYGRFVPVEFLKYLNKKSIVDIQLGDQMQKEMAILFSDIRSFTDLSEKLTPRENFNFLNSYLKRMSPIIQKNNGFIDKYIGDAIMALFPGEVEESIQAAIEMQREVRVYNQHRLKEGYDPIKIGCGIHTGNLMLGIIGADARMEGTVIADSVNVASRIEGLTKVYDASILISDVILKKLKDPSVYHYRYIDKVKVKGKTEYTVIYEIYDGQPNFMIELKTQTKEFFEEGITLYYEKNFKDAIPAFLRVMDINPNDVACAIYLKRAKYYLENGIVEFLE
;
A
#
# COMPACT_ATOMS: atom_id res chain seq x y z
N GLU A 1 -69.60 12.88 -24.97
CA GLU A 1 -68.67 12.07 -24.27
C GLU A 1 -67.89 12.93 -23.25
N MET A 2 -68.03 12.64 -21.94
CA MET A 2 -67.23 13.29 -20.91
C MET A 2 -65.80 12.79 -21.03
N LYS A 3 -64.86 13.71 -21.25
CA LYS A 3 -63.44 13.41 -21.17
C LYS A 3 -63.00 13.62 -19.73
N PRO A 4 -62.42 12.63 -19.06
CA PRO A 4 -61.91 12.81 -17.73
C PRO A 4 -60.73 13.81 -17.77
N GLN A 5 -60.77 14.80 -16.88
CA GLN A 5 -59.71 15.79 -16.70
C GLN A 5 -59.34 15.84 -15.23
N TYR A 6 -58.05 15.98 -14.95
CA TYR A 6 -57.55 16.34 -13.65
C TYR A 6 -57.09 17.79 -13.71
N LEU A 7 -57.81 18.66 -12.98
CA LEU A 7 -57.49 20.08 -12.91
C LEU A 7 -57.54 20.51 -11.45
N SER A 8 -56.41 20.89 -10.89
CA SER A 8 -56.37 21.69 -9.67
C SER A 8 -56.76 23.13 -10.08
N LEU A 9 -57.98 23.54 -9.80
CA LEU A 9 -58.50 24.84 -10.18
C LEU A 9 -58.69 25.72 -8.96
N THR A 10 -57.88 26.77 -8.83
CA THR A 10 -58.18 27.90 -7.96
C THR A 10 -59.02 28.88 -8.75
N ARG A 11 -60.18 29.21 -8.24
CA ARG A 11 -61.10 30.22 -8.82
C ARG A 11 -61.31 31.30 -7.79
N SER A 12 -61.06 32.54 -8.16
CA SER A 12 -61.41 33.71 -7.39
C SER A 12 -62.66 34.34 -7.97
N PHE A 13 -63.55 34.77 -7.12
CA PHE A 13 -64.75 35.50 -7.48
C PHE A 13 -65.05 36.57 -6.42
N ILE A 14 -65.65 37.69 -6.88
CA ILE A 14 -66.03 38.78 -5.99
C ILE A 14 -67.39 38.43 -5.42
N VAL A 15 -67.49 38.38 -4.10
CA VAL A 15 -68.73 38.17 -3.38
C VAL A 15 -69.43 39.51 -3.21
N SER A 16 -70.56 39.66 -3.83
CA SER A 16 -71.39 40.88 -3.76
C SER A 16 -72.65 40.70 -2.91
N SER A 17 -72.87 39.54 -2.33
CA SER A 17 -74.03 39.19 -1.51
C SER A 17 -73.59 38.49 -0.22
N GLU A 18 -74.52 38.53 0.80
CA GLU A 18 -74.28 37.88 2.09
C GLU A 18 -74.23 36.33 2.01
N PHE A 19 -74.75 35.76 0.92
CA PHE A 19 -74.84 34.33 0.70
C PHE A 19 -74.29 33.95 -0.66
N VAL A 20 -73.49 32.93 -0.71
CA VAL A 20 -72.95 32.33 -1.94
C VAL A 20 -73.29 30.85 -1.94
N LEU A 21 -74.00 30.37 -2.95
CA LEU A 21 -74.22 28.94 -3.18
C LEU A 21 -73.25 28.42 -4.21
N ILE A 22 -72.34 27.50 -3.77
CA ILE A 22 -71.43 26.82 -4.66
C ILE A 22 -71.96 25.41 -4.92
N THR A 23 -72.26 25.10 -6.17
CA THR A 23 -72.70 23.77 -6.57
C THR A 23 -71.61 23.08 -7.37
N VAL A 24 -71.14 21.92 -6.89
CA VAL A 24 -70.11 21.12 -7.54
C VAL A 24 -70.76 19.84 -8.06
N HIS A 25 -70.78 19.65 -9.38
CA HIS A 25 -71.26 18.41 -10.02
C HIS A 25 -70.04 17.45 -10.17
N VAL A 26 -70.13 16.26 -9.58
CA VAL A 26 -69.07 15.24 -9.62
C VAL A 26 -69.64 13.97 -10.25
N SER A 27 -68.94 13.42 -11.22
CA SER A 27 -69.19 12.10 -11.79
C SER A 27 -67.90 11.26 -11.87
N ASN A 28 -68.06 9.97 -11.64
CA ASN A 28 -66.92 9.06 -11.71
C ASN A 28 -67.24 7.79 -12.50
N PHE A 29 -66.68 7.68 -13.71
CA PHE A 29 -66.90 6.53 -14.59
C PHE A 29 -65.60 5.76 -14.91
N ASN A 30 -64.46 6.33 -14.59
CA ASN A 30 -63.19 5.85 -15.12
C ASN A 30 -62.14 5.42 -14.05
N HIS A 31 -62.41 5.70 -12.77
CA HIS A 31 -61.47 5.34 -11.71
C HIS A 31 -62.20 4.81 -10.47
N ARG A 32 -61.50 3.95 -9.67
CA ARG A 32 -62.04 3.33 -8.44
C ARG A 32 -62.51 4.35 -7.39
N LYS A 33 -61.72 5.43 -7.22
CA LYS A 33 -62.01 6.53 -6.29
C LYS A 33 -62.31 7.79 -7.09
N GLY A 34 -63.45 8.35 -6.91
CA GLY A 34 -63.83 9.63 -7.48
C GLY A 34 -64.82 10.37 -6.55
N GLY A 35 -64.92 11.64 -6.74
CA GLY A 35 -65.66 12.52 -5.87
C GLY A 35 -64.82 13.59 -5.24
N ILE A 36 -65.38 14.38 -4.40
CA ILE A 36 -64.71 15.37 -3.58
C ILE A 36 -64.01 14.61 -2.43
N ARG A 37 -62.70 14.73 -2.33
CA ARG A 37 -61.95 14.15 -1.22
C ARG A 37 -61.92 15.13 -0.05
N PHE A 38 -61.84 14.62 1.18
CA PHE A 38 -61.46 15.40 2.34
C PHE A 38 -60.17 16.17 2.01
N ASP A 39 -60.06 17.45 2.32
CA ASP A 39 -58.96 18.35 1.92
C ASP A 39 -58.85 18.72 0.43
N SER A 40 -59.86 18.44 -0.38
CA SER A 40 -59.83 18.83 -1.80
C SER A 40 -60.49 20.18 -2.10
N LEU A 41 -61.17 20.78 -1.12
CA LEU A 41 -61.82 22.09 -1.23
C LEU A 41 -61.36 23.02 -0.13
N TYR A 42 -60.65 24.08 -0.52
CA TYR A 42 -60.29 25.16 0.35
C TYR A 42 -61.08 26.42 0.02
N LEU A 43 -61.67 27.05 1.00
CA LEU A 43 -62.34 28.34 0.87
C LEU A 43 -61.60 29.36 1.77
N GLY A 44 -61.23 30.47 1.20
CA GLY A 44 -60.54 31.53 1.92
C GLY A 44 -60.25 32.77 1.07
N LYS A 45 -59.57 33.75 1.64
CA LYS A 45 -59.12 34.90 0.87
C LYS A 45 -58.12 34.49 -0.18
N GLU A 46 -58.14 35.13 -1.33
CA GLU A 46 -57.27 34.81 -2.46
C GLU A 46 -55.80 34.78 -2.06
N GLU A 47 -55.32 35.79 -1.32
CA GLU A 47 -53.95 35.86 -0.82
C GLU A 47 -53.55 34.65 0.04
N GLN A 48 -54.46 34.18 0.92
CA GLN A 48 -54.21 33.03 1.81
C GLN A 48 -54.13 31.73 1.03
N LEU A 49 -55.02 31.54 0.04
CA LEU A 49 -55.03 30.35 -0.80
C LEU A 49 -53.79 30.33 -1.73
N GLN A 50 -53.41 31.48 -2.29
CA GLN A 50 -52.17 31.59 -3.08
C GLN A 50 -50.92 31.32 -2.24
N ALA A 51 -50.86 31.84 -1.01
CA ALA A 51 -49.75 31.57 -0.10
C ALA A 51 -49.65 30.09 0.28
N LEU A 52 -50.77 29.43 0.55
CA LEU A 52 -50.85 27.99 0.82
C LEU A 52 -50.38 27.17 -0.38
N GLN A 53 -50.84 27.50 -1.56
CA GLN A 53 -50.44 26.83 -2.79
C GLN A 53 -48.94 27.04 -3.08
N ALA A 54 -48.44 28.26 -2.91
CA ALA A 54 -47.02 28.57 -3.07
C ALA A 54 -46.16 27.78 -2.08
N SER A 55 -46.57 27.70 -0.82
CA SER A 55 -45.84 26.92 0.21
C SER A 55 -45.79 25.42 -0.14
N ASN A 56 -46.91 24.83 -0.54
CA ASN A 56 -46.96 23.44 -0.97
C ASN A 56 -46.08 23.17 -2.21
N THR A 57 -46.12 24.13 -3.15
CA THR A 57 -45.27 24.09 -4.35
C THR A 57 -43.79 24.06 -4.02
N ILE A 58 -43.36 25.04 -3.22
CA ILE A 58 -41.97 25.16 -2.80
C ILE A 58 -41.52 23.87 -2.09
N TYR A 59 -42.33 23.35 -1.20
CA TYR A 59 -42.04 22.10 -0.47
C TYR A 59 -41.83 20.90 -1.40
N ILE A 60 -42.78 20.69 -2.35
CA ILE A 60 -42.68 19.56 -3.29
C ILE A 60 -41.48 19.70 -4.22
N PHE A 61 -41.23 20.90 -4.78
CA PHE A 61 -40.08 21.12 -5.68
C PHE A 61 -38.73 21.03 -4.95
N PHE A 62 -38.67 21.46 -3.69
CA PHE A 62 -37.48 21.26 -2.85
C PHE A 62 -37.16 19.78 -2.65
N LEU A 63 -38.17 18.98 -2.28
CA LEU A 63 -37.99 17.54 -2.10
C LEU A 63 -37.61 16.84 -3.40
N MET A 64 -38.29 17.18 -4.49
CA MET A 64 -38.00 16.61 -5.80
C MET A 64 -36.61 16.94 -6.28
N GLY A 65 -36.16 18.21 -6.17
CA GLY A 65 -34.80 18.62 -6.51
C GLY A 65 -33.75 17.90 -5.69
N SER A 66 -34.00 17.75 -4.40
CA SER A 66 -33.10 16.99 -3.51
C SER A 66 -33.00 15.53 -3.93
N LEU A 67 -34.10 14.89 -4.32
CA LEU A 67 -34.09 13.50 -4.80
C LEU A 67 -33.41 13.34 -6.15
N VAL A 68 -33.55 14.30 -7.06
CA VAL A 68 -32.84 14.30 -8.36
C VAL A 68 -31.35 14.45 -8.16
N ILE A 69 -30.92 15.39 -7.31
CA ILE A 69 -29.49 15.56 -6.98
C ILE A 69 -28.92 14.26 -6.38
N MET A 70 -29.67 13.63 -5.49
CA MET A 70 -29.26 12.35 -4.89
C MET A 70 -29.15 11.24 -5.94
N ALA A 71 -30.09 11.16 -6.87
CA ALA A 71 -30.03 10.20 -7.98
C ALA A 71 -28.80 10.42 -8.86
N ILE A 72 -28.54 11.67 -9.26
CA ILE A 72 -27.35 12.03 -10.06
C ILE A 72 -26.05 11.69 -9.30
N TYR A 73 -25.98 11.99 -8.01
CA TYR A 73 -24.83 11.65 -7.17
C TYR A 73 -24.56 10.14 -7.18
N HIS A 74 -25.58 9.32 -6.97
CA HIS A 74 -25.42 7.87 -6.94
C HIS A 74 -25.12 7.27 -8.32
N PHE A 75 -25.65 7.84 -9.39
CA PHE A 75 -25.22 7.47 -10.75
C PHE A 75 -23.76 7.82 -10.97
N GLY A 76 -23.31 9.00 -10.53
CA GLY A 76 -21.89 9.38 -10.57
C GLY A 76 -20.99 8.40 -9.81
N LEU A 77 -21.39 7.98 -8.60
CA LEU A 77 -20.67 6.96 -7.84
C LEU A 77 -20.56 5.63 -8.60
N PHE A 78 -21.64 5.17 -9.21
CA PHE A 78 -21.61 3.95 -10.02
C PHE A 78 -20.72 4.10 -11.27
N PHE A 79 -20.72 5.24 -11.96
CA PHE A 79 -19.84 5.46 -13.10
C PHE A 79 -18.35 5.43 -12.71
N LEU A 80 -18.01 5.93 -11.52
CA LEU A 80 -16.66 5.86 -10.97
C LEU A 80 -16.30 4.45 -10.48
N ARG A 81 -17.32 3.66 -10.09
CA ARG A 81 -17.16 2.31 -9.54
C ARG A 81 -18.24 1.38 -10.07
N LYS A 82 -18.01 0.82 -11.22
CA LYS A 82 -18.95 -0.09 -11.90
C LYS A 82 -19.29 -1.35 -11.10
N GLU A 83 -18.50 -1.69 -10.10
CA GLU A 83 -18.75 -2.85 -9.22
C GLU A 83 -19.79 -2.54 -8.12
N ASP A 84 -20.07 -1.26 -7.84
CA ASP A 84 -21.01 -0.83 -6.81
C ASP A 84 -22.45 -0.75 -7.37
N ILE A 85 -23.05 -1.91 -7.55
CA ILE A 85 -24.43 -2.03 -8.05
C ILE A 85 -25.44 -1.42 -7.05
N ALA A 86 -25.12 -1.40 -5.74
CA ALA A 86 -26.00 -0.80 -4.73
C ALA A 86 -26.25 0.69 -5.00
N ALA A 87 -25.19 1.43 -5.38
CA ALA A 87 -25.32 2.85 -5.74
C ALA A 87 -26.20 3.05 -6.97
N LEU A 88 -26.04 2.23 -8.02
CA LEU A 88 -26.89 2.31 -9.23
C LEU A 88 -28.36 2.12 -8.89
N VAL A 89 -28.67 1.04 -8.16
CA VAL A 89 -30.05 0.68 -7.82
C VAL A 89 -30.68 1.74 -6.93
N PHE A 90 -29.91 2.32 -6.01
CA PHE A 90 -30.38 3.41 -5.17
C PHE A 90 -30.63 4.71 -5.95
N GLY A 91 -29.76 5.03 -6.91
CA GLY A 91 -29.97 6.15 -7.83
C GLY A 91 -31.25 6.00 -8.64
N ILE A 92 -31.53 4.79 -9.16
CA ILE A 92 -32.79 4.49 -9.87
C ILE A 92 -34.01 4.66 -8.93
N PHE A 93 -33.91 4.19 -7.68
CA PHE A 93 -34.94 4.35 -6.68
C PHE A 93 -35.28 5.84 -6.42
N CYS A 94 -34.24 6.66 -6.16
CA CYS A 94 -34.40 8.10 -5.95
C CYS A 94 -35.05 8.79 -7.15
N PHE A 95 -34.63 8.41 -8.35
CA PHE A 95 -35.20 8.96 -9.59
C PHE A 95 -36.66 8.59 -9.78
N LEU A 96 -37.04 7.34 -9.56
CA LEU A 96 -38.44 6.89 -9.63
C LEU A 96 -39.34 7.61 -8.61
N VAL A 97 -38.87 7.79 -7.38
CA VAL A 97 -39.60 8.53 -6.34
C VAL A 97 -39.73 10.01 -6.72
N SER A 98 -38.68 10.62 -7.29
CA SER A 98 -38.74 12.00 -7.78
C SER A 98 -39.75 12.17 -8.90
N ILE A 99 -39.78 11.27 -9.89
CA ILE A 99 -40.78 11.26 -10.97
C ILE A 99 -42.18 11.17 -10.39
N ARG A 100 -42.38 10.31 -9.38
CA ARG A 100 -43.68 10.15 -8.75
C ARG A 100 -44.27 11.46 -8.20
N LEU A 101 -43.41 12.37 -7.65
CA LEU A 101 -43.84 13.65 -7.10
C LEU A 101 -44.48 14.59 -8.13
N PHE A 102 -44.20 14.43 -9.43
CA PHE A 102 -44.86 15.17 -10.50
C PHE A 102 -46.32 14.75 -10.73
N PHE A 103 -46.66 13.51 -10.37
CA PHE A 103 -47.95 12.90 -10.66
C PHE A 103 -48.88 12.80 -9.45
N ILE A 104 -48.41 13.23 -8.26
CA ILE A 104 -49.18 13.19 -7.01
C ILE A 104 -49.54 14.61 -6.55
N GLY A 105 -50.62 14.76 -5.80
CA GLY A 105 -51.08 16.05 -5.24
C GLY A 105 -51.66 16.97 -6.31
N ASP A 106 -51.07 18.16 -6.46
CA ASP A 106 -51.51 19.18 -7.44
C ASP A 106 -51.16 18.81 -8.89
N VAL A 107 -50.61 17.63 -9.13
CA VAL A 107 -50.27 17.06 -10.45
C VAL A 107 -49.55 18.07 -11.36
N TRP A 108 -48.40 18.52 -10.91
CA TRP A 108 -47.57 19.56 -11.57
C TRP A 108 -47.26 19.30 -13.05
N ILE A 109 -47.29 18.01 -13.47
CA ILE A 109 -47.08 17.64 -14.87
C ILE A 109 -48.12 18.28 -15.80
N THR A 110 -49.35 18.52 -15.32
CA THR A 110 -50.43 19.15 -16.12
C THR A 110 -50.16 20.64 -16.34
N SER A 111 -49.42 21.30 -15.48
CA SER A 111 -48.98 22.68 -15.68
C SER A 111 -47.88 22.80 -16.74
N ILE A 112 -47.06 21.76 -16.90
CA ILE A 112 -45.98 21.71 -17.89
C ILE A 112 -46.50 21.18 -19.23
N TYR A 113 -47.32 20.13 -19.18
CA TYR A 113 -47.94 19.49 -20.36
C TYR A 113 -49.44 19.40 -20.21
N PRO A 114 -50.19 20.50 -20.47
CA PRO A 114 -51.65 20.52 -20.32
C PRO A 114 -52.39 19.55 -21.23
N SER A 115 -51.77 19.12 -22.32
CA SER A 115 -52.32 18.17 -23.30
C SER A 115 -52.09 16.70 -22.95
N LEU A 116 -51.45 16.39 -21.81
CA LEU A 116 -51.18 15.01 -21.41
C LEU A 116 -52.47 14.25 -21.20
N ASP A 117 -52.64 13.13 -21.89
CA ASP A 117 -53.80 12.27 -21.72
C ASP A 117 -53.92 11.76 -20.29
N TRP A 118 -55.10 11.85 -19.72
CA TRP A 118 -55.42 11.44 -18.35
C TRP A 118 -55.04 9.96 -18.07
N ASN A 119 -55.22 9.06 -19.05
CA ASN A 119 -54.88 7.65 -18.88
C ASN A 119 -53.36 7.46 -18.73
N TRP A 120 -52.56 8.20 -19.49
CA TRP A 120 -51.10 8.13 -19.37
C TRP A 120 -50.59 8.73 -18.05
N MET A 121 -51.21 9.82 -17.58
CA MET A 121 -50.88 10.42 -16.30
C MET A 121 -51.04 9.41 -15.16
N TYR A 122 -52.19 8.71 -15.08
CA TYR A 122 -52.41 7.68 -14.07
C TYR A 122 -51.50 6.47 -14.24
N ARG A 123 -51.17 6.09 -15.48
CA ARG A 123 -50.18 5.01 -15.71
C ARG A 123 -48.81 5.38 -15.14
N PHE A 124 -48.34 6.58 -15.36
CA PHE A 124 -47.04 7.04 -14.80
C PHE A 124 -47.07 7.11 -13.26
N GLU A 125 -48.16 7.55 -12.68
CA GLU A 125 -48.35 7.54 -11.22
C GLU A 125 -48.22 6.12 -10.64
N TYR A 126 -48.89 5.14 -11.22
CA TYR A 126 -48.87 3.76 -10.73
C TYR A 126 -47.54 3.06 -11.06
N LEU A 127 -47.01 3.24 -12.25
CA LEU A 127 -45.74 2.63 -12.65
C LEU A 127 -44.57 3.13 -11.78
N SER A 128 -44.51 4.43 -11.51
CA SER A 128 -43.46 4.97 -10.62
C SER A 128 -43.50 4.35 -9.22
N LEU A 129 -44.71 4.08 -8.70
CA LEU A 129 -44.89 3.37 -7.43
C LEU A 129 -44.50 1.89 -7.52
N TYR A 130 -44.98 1.20 -8.57
CA TYR A 130 -44.80 -0.24 -8.73
C TYR A 130 -43.36 -0.62 -9.05
N PHE A 131 -42.57 0.26 -9.68
CA PHE A 131 -41.16 0.08 -9.91
C PHE A 131 -40.30 0.50 -8.70
N SER A 132 -40.74 1.44 -7.87
CA SER A 132 -39.96 1.87 -6.70
C SER A 132 -39.82 0.76 -5.65
N ALA A 133 -40.87 -0.03 -5.40
CA ALA A 133 -40.83 -1.10 -4.39
C ALA A 133 -39.84 -2.22 -4.71
N PRO A 134 -39.82 -2.84 -5.91
CA PRO A 134 -38.82 -3.85 -6.26
C PRO A 134 -37.40 -3.27 -6.33
N THR A 135 -37.23 -2.02 -6.78
CA THR A 135 -35.93 -1.36 -6.79
C THR A 135 -35.40 -1.19 -5.38
N PHE A 136 -36.22 -0.82 -4.41
CA PHE A 136 -35.83 -0.73 -3.02
C PHE A 136 -35.50 -2.10 -2.42
N THR A 137 -36.24 -3.14 -2.78
CA THR A 137 -35.93 -4.52 -2.37
C THR A 137 -34.57 -4.97 -2.90
N LEU A 138 -34.30 -4.67 -4.16
CA LEU A 138 -33.03 -4.97 -4.80
C LEU A 138 -31.87 -4.20 -4.15
N PHE A 139 -32.07 -2.92 -3.83
CA PHE A 139 -31.12 -2.12 -3.06
C PHE A 139 -30.79 -2.77 -1.71
N SER A 140 -31.84 -3.12 -0.94
CA SER A 140 -31.68 -3.77 0.37
C SER A 140 -30.90 -5.10 0.28
N TYR A 141 -31.09 -5.86 -0.80
CA TYR A 141 -30.33 -7.06 -1.10
C TYR A 141 -28.84 -6.76 -1.33
N TYR A 142 -28.49 -5.72 -2.11
CA TYR A 142 -27.09 -5.39 -2.37
C TYR A 142 -26.39 -4.81 -1.14
N VAL A 143 -27.08 -4.10 -0.27
CA VAL A 143 -26.51 -3.58 0.99
C VAL A 143 -26.31 -4.68 2.02
N PHE A 144 -27.28 -5.58 2.20
CA PHE A 144 -27.28 -6.63 3.21
C PHE A 144 -27.26 -8.04 2.59
N THR A 145 -26.36 -8.27 1.65
CA THR A 145 -26.30 -9.51 0.84
C THR A 145 -26.25 -10.79 1.68
N SER A 146 -25.51 -10.77 2.81
CA SER A 146 -25.35 -11.95 3.70
C SER A 146 -26.58 -12.23 4.57
N GLU A 147 -27.43 -11.25 4.83
CA GLU A 147 -28.62 -11.34 5.64
C GLU A 147 -29.89 -11.57 4.80
N PHE A 148 -29.81 -11.23 3.50
CA PHE A 148 -30.97 -11.26 2.62
C PHE A 148 -31.13 -12.61 1.91
N ASN A 149 -32.31 -13.23 2.02
CA ASN A 149 -32.60 -14.48 1.32
C ASN A 149 -33.01 -14.22 -0.14
N LYS A 150 -32.20 -14.64 -1.10
CA LYS A 150 -32.45 -14.47 -2.54
C LYS A 150 -33.80 -15.01 -3.01
N LYS A 151 -34.36 -16.01 -2.34
CA LYS A 151 -35.67 -16.58 -2.69
C LYS A 151 -36.79 -15.54 -2.59
N VAL A 152 -36.68 -14.58 -1.65
CA VAL A 152 -37.68 -13.49 -1.51
C VAL A 152 -37.63 -12.57 -2.73
N LEU A 153 -36.42 -12.27 -3.25
CA LEU A 153 -36.26 -11.48 -4.46
C LEU A 153 -36.88 -12.19 -5.68
N TYR A 154 -36.60 -13.49 -5.85
CA TYR A 154 -37.19 -14.28 -6.95
C TYR A 154 -38.71 -14.44 -6.84
N LEU A 155 -39.28 -14.35 -5.65
CA LEU A 155 -40.72 -14.37 -5.45
C LEU A 155 -41.38 -12.99 -5.74
N THR A 156 -40.79 -11.90 -5.25
CA THR A 156 -41.37 -10.56 -5.29
C THR A 156 -41.24 -9.88 -6.65
N LEU A 157 -40.07 -10.02 -7.33
CA LEU A 157 -39.83 -9.38 -8.64
C LEU A 157 -40.88 -9.77 -9.71
N PRO A 158 -41.23 -11.05 -9.93
CA PRO A 158 -42.26 -11.43 -10.92
C PRO A 158 -43.61 -10.82 -10.60
N ILE A 159 -43.97 -10.73 -9.31
CA ILE A 159 -45.26 -10.16 -8.89
C ILE A 159 -45.32 -8.67 -9.24
N TYR A 160 -44.27 -7.91 -8.92
CA TYR A 160 -44.19 -6.49 -9.28
C TYR A 160 -44.18 -6.27 -10.79
N THR A 161 -43.49 -7.16 -11.54
CA THR A 161 -43.49 -7.12 -13.01
C THR A 161 -44.88 -7.37 -13.59
N LEU A 162 -45.61 -8.35 -13.05
CA LEU A 162 -46.97 -8.65 -13.46
C LEU A 162 -47.91 -7.46 -13.19
N LEU A 163 -47.82 -6.85 -12.00
CA LEU A 163 -48.63 -5.67 -11.64
C LEU A 163 -48.30 -4.47 -12.54
N SER A 164 -47.02 -4.24 -12.86
CA SER A 164 -46.62 -3.19 -13.79
C SER A 164 -47.13 -3.44 -15.22
N SER A 165 -47.10 -4.69 -15.66
CA SER A 165 -47.68 -5.10 -16.95
C SER A 165 -49.19 -4.86 -16.99
N LEU A 166 -49.88 -5.17 -15.89
CA LEU A 166 -51.31 -4.88 -15.77
C LEU A 166 -51.61 -3.38 -15.95
N VAL A 167 -50.79 -2.48 -15.37
CA VAL A 167 -50.89 -1.03 -15.54
C VAL A 167 -50.69 -0.61 -17.00
N LEU A 168 -49.75 -1.22 -17.71
CA LEU A 168 -49.44 -0.88 -19.10
C LEU A 168 -50.54 -1.29 -20.08
N PHE A 169 -51.13 -2.47 -19.88
CA PHE A 169 -52.01 -3.09 -20.88
C PHE A 169 -53.50 -3.05 -20.54
N SER A 170 -53.89 -2.65 -19.30
CA SER A 170 -55.32 -2.58 -18.93
C SER A 170 -55.83 -1.13 -18.82
N LYS A 171 -57.13 -0.97 -18.66
CA LYS A 171 -57.81 0.32 -18.44
C LYS A 171 -57.62 0.80 -16.99
N PRO A 172 -57.67 2.12 -16.71
CA PRO A 172 -57.53 2.67 -15.35
C PRO A 172 -58.55 2.09 -14.34
N SER A 173 -59.75 1.79 -14.76
CA SER A 173 -60.78 1.13 -13.91
C SER A 173 -60.35 -0.27 -13.42
N VAL A 174 -59.55 -0.98 -14.20
CA VAL A 174 -59.02 -2.32 -13.86
C VAL A 174 -57.77 -2.24 -13.02
N PHE A 175 -56.72 -1.53 -13.50
CA PHE A 175 -55.46 -1.51 -12.77
C PHE A 175 -55.55 -0.74 -11.43
N SER A 176 -56.48 0.20 -11.28
CA SER A 176 -56.66 0.89 -10.01
C SER A 176 -57.12 -0.06 -8.88
N LEU A 177 -57.75 -1.19 -9.20
CA LEU A 177 -58.10 -2.22 -8.22
C LEU A 177 -56.85 -2.97 -7.70
N SER A 178 -55.79 -3.07 -8.51
CA SER A 178 -54.57 -3.76 -8.11
C SER A 178 -53.77 -3.04 -7.00
N LEU A 179 -54.09 -1.77 -6.71
CA LEU A 179 -53.41 -0.98 -5.69
C LEU A 179 -53.47 -1.62 -4.29
N ASN A 180 -54.67 -2.16 -3.90
CA ASN A 180 -54.79 -2.80 -2.59
C ASN A 180 -53.94 -4.05 -2.48
N PHE A 181 -53.88 -4.84 -3.56
CA PHE A 181 -53.02 -6.02 -3.61
C PHE A 181 -51.53 -5.65 -3.55
N PHE A 182 -51.14 -4.64 -4.34
CA PHE A 182 -49.78 -4.07 -4.27
C PHE A 182 -49.41 -3.60 -2.85
N GLN A 183 -50.29 -2.85 -2.18
CA GLN A 183 -50.08 -2.36 -0.82
C GLN A 183 -49.86 -3.52 0.17
N GLY A 184 -50.67 -4.59 0.07
CA GLY A 184 -50.48 -5.79 0.89
C GLY A 184 -49.10 -6.42 0.72
N ILE A 185 -48.66 -6.57 -0.54
CA ILE A 185 -47.33 -7.12 -0.84
C ILE A 185 -46.21 -6.16 -0.37
N ALA A 186 -46.38 -4.86 -0.56
CA ALA A 186 -45.41 -3.86 -0.13
C ALA A 186 -45.25 -3.84 1.40
N VAL A 187 -46.34 -4.03 2.17
CA VAL A 187 -46.26 -4.17 3.64
C VAL A 187 -45.51 -5.43 4.03
N LEU A 188 -45.83 -6.58 3.45
CA LEU A 188 -45.12 -7.83 3.73
C LEU A 188 -43.63 -7.73 3.39
N ASN A 189 -43.29 -7.11 2.26
CA ASN A 189 -41.92 -6.88 1.85
C ASN A 189 -41.20 -5.91 2.81
N SER A 190 -41.89 -4.87 3.28
CA SER A 190 -41.34 -3.91 4.26
C SER A 190 -41.05 -4.59 5.61
N LEU A 191 -41.94 -5.48 6.06
CA LEU A 191 -41.70 -6.29 7.28
C LEU A 191 -40.50 -7.22 7.10
N TYR A 192 -40.36 -7.82 5.93
CA TYR A 192 -39.18 -8.63 5.64
C TYR A 192 -37.88 -7.80 5.62
N ILE A 193 -37.89 -6.62 5.03
CA ILE A 193 -36.71 -5.72 5.02
C ILE A 193 -36.36 -5.28 6.45
N LEU A 194 -37.36 -4.99 7.28
CA LEU A 194 -37.16 -4.69 8.70
C LEU A 194 -36.48 -5.88 9.42
N TYR A 195 -36.93 -7.10 9.17
CA TYR A 195 -36.28 -8.31 9.70
C TYR A 195 -34.82 -8.40 9.25
N VAL A 196 -34.51 -8.15 7.99
CA VAL A 196 -33.12 -8.13 7.46
C VAL A 196 -32.28 -7.06 8.16
N ILE A 197 -32.81 -5.85 8.37
CA ILE A 197 -32.10 -4.76 9.08
C ILE A 197 -31.82 -5.16 10.54
N ILE A 198 -32.79 -5.75 11.23
CA ILE A 198 -32.60 -6.24 12.61
C ILE A 198 -31.53 -7.32 12.67
N LEU A 199 -31.54 -8.26 11.73
CA LEU A 199 -30.54 -9.32 11.63
C LEU A 199 -29.15 -8.73 11.35
N ALA A 200 -29.06 -7.69 10.50
CA ALA A 200 -27.82 -6.97 10.22
C ALA A 200 -27.28 -6.26 11.48
N ILE A 201 -28.14 -5.70 12.32
CA ILE A 201 -27.74 -5.09 13.61
C ILE A 201 -27.19 -6.15 14.57
N ILE A 202 -27.88 -7.29 14.72
CA ILE A 202 -27.44 -8.40 15.57
C ILE A 202 -26.05 -8.89 15.12
N ARG A 203 -25.78 -8.88 13.82
CA ARG A 203 -24.49 -9.26 13.25
C ARG A 203 -23.47 -8.11 13.16
N ALA A 204 -23.77 -6.98 13.81
CA ALA A 204 -22.92 -5.79 13.85
C ALA A 204 -22.46 -5.28 12.45
N LYS A 205 -23.37 -5.38 11.46
CA LYS A 205 -23.09 -4.86 10.11
C LYS A 205 -23.06 -3.34 10.10
N GLU A 206 -22.10 -2.81 9.38
CA GLU A 206 -21.94 -1.36 9.22
C GLU A 206 -23.18 -0.72 8.59
N GLY A 207 -23.57 0.43 9.13
CA GLY A 207 -24.72 1.18 8.64
C GLY A 207 -26.09 0.65 9.02
N ALA A 208 -26.21 -0.55 9.62
CA ALA A 208 -27.50 -1.16 9.95
C ALA A 208 -28.35 -0.33 10.92
N ILE A 209 -27.73 0.37 11.89
CA ILE A 209 -28.43 1.28 12.82
C ILE A 209 -29.00 2.49 12.08
N ALA A 210 -28.23 3.10 11.17
CA ALA A 210 -28.71 4.23 10.37
C ALA A 210 -29.85 3.79 9.45
N ALA A 211 -29.78 2.56 8.88
CA ALA A 211 -30.86 1.97 8.10
C ALA A 211 -32.15 1.83 8.93
N LEU A 212 -32.03 1.35 10.17
CA LEU A 212 -33.18 1.20 11.07
C LEU A 212 -33.85 2.56 11.38
N ILE A 213 -33.05 3.55 11.73
CA ILE A 213 -33.56 4.90 12.06
C ILE A 213 -34.32 5.47 10.87
N GLY A 214 -33.71 5.46 9.68
CA GLY A 214 -34.36 5.94 8.46
C GLY A 214 -35.63 5.17 8.13
N PHE A 215 -35.62 3.85 8.28
CA PHE A 215 -36.76 2.99 8.02
C PHE A 215 -37.93 3.26 8.98
N VAL A 216 -37.64 3.40 10.28
CA VAL A 216 -38.65 3.71 11.30
C VAL A 216 -39.31 5.08 11.04
N LEU A 217 -38.50 6.10 10.71
CA LEU A 217 -39.01 7.43 10.34
C LEU A 217 -39.92 7.35 9.11
N PHE A 218 -39.52 6.60 8.10
CA PHE A 218 -40.30 6.38 6.89
C PHE A 218 -41.64 5.69 7.19
N VAL A 219 -41.62 4.60 7.96
CA VAL A 219 -42.85 3.88 8.35
C VAL A 219 -43.77 4.77 9.18
N PHE A 220 -43.23 5.60 10.07
CA PHE A 220 -44.00 6.57 10.84
C PHE A 220 -44.79 7.53 9.93
N THR A 221 -44.13 8.08 8.89
CA THR A 221 -44.83 8.99 7.94
C THR A 221 -45.89 8.26 7.11
N ILE A 222 -45.65 6.99 6.74
CA ILE A 222 -46.67 6.17 6.07
C ILE A 222 -47.91 6.00 6.96
N ILE A 223 -47.70 5.64 8.23
CA ILE A 223 -48.79 5.44 9.19
C ILE A 223 -49.54 6.76 9.43
N ASN A 224 -48.81 7.88 9.58
CA ASN A 224 -49.44 9.19 9.72
C ASN A 224 -50.36 9.52 8.55
N ASP A 225 -49.86 9.37 7.33
CA ASP A 225 -50.64 9.71 6.12
C ASP A 225 -51.81 8.75 5.91
N LEU A 226 -51.64 7.48 6.28
CA LEU A 226 -52.73 6.51 6.23
C LEU A 226 -53.85 6.87 7.22
N LEU A 227 -53.52 7.25 8.43
CA LEU A 227 -54.48 7.65 9.45
C LEU A 227 -55.13 8.98 9.10
N TYR A 228 -54.36 9.96 8.64
CA TYR A 228 -54.86 11.25 8.16
C TYR A 228 -55.87 11.07 7.00
N ASN A 229 -55.56 10.19 6.03
CA ASN A 229 -56.50 9.88 4.94
C ASN A 229 -57.74 9.10 5.38
N ASN A 230 -57.81 8.61 6.60
CA ASN A 230 -58.98 8.00 7.23
C ASN A 230 -59.60 8.89 8.32
N GLU A 231 -59.31 10.20 8.28
CA GLU A 231 -59.87 11.22 9.18
C GLU A 231 -59.41 11.07 10.66
N ILE A 232 -58.37 10.31 10.92
CA ILE A 232 -57.73 10.18 12.22
C ILE A 232 -56.50 11.07 12.26
N VAL A 233 -56.56 12.16 13.00
CA VAL A 233 -55.48 13.16 13.07
C VAL A 233 -54.48 12.78 14.15
N LEU A 234 -53.28 12.38 13.77
CA LEU A 234 -52.15 12.10 14.67
C LEU A 234 -51.31 13.35 14.97
N THR A 235 -50.91 14.07 13.92
CA THR A 235 -49.91 15.16 14.02
C THR A 235 -50.48 16.54 13.64
N GLY A 236 -51.72 16.63 13.14
CA GLY A 236 -52.27 17.85 12.54
C GLY A 236 -51.70 18.22 11.17
N TYR A 237 -50.70 17.49 10.70
CA TYR A 237 -50.11 17.64 9.36
C TYR A 237 -50.42 16.42 8.51
N GLY A 238 -51.08 16.62 7.37
CA GLY A 238 -51.23 15.61 6.33
C GLY A 238 -50.03 15.62 5.36
N ASN A 239 -49.90 14.55 4.56
CA ASN A 239 -48.86 14.41 3.53
C ASN A 239 -47.42 14.52 4.02
N LEU A 240 -47.10 13.87 5.14
CA LEU A 240 -45.70 13.74 5.64
C LEU A 240 -44.88 12.71 4.86
N LEU A 241 -45.48 11.86 4.06
CA LEU A 241 -44.83 10.81 3.29
C LEU A 241 -43.63 11.33 2.43
N PRO A 242 -43.75 12.45 1.69
CA PRO A 242 -42.61 12.96 0.93
C PRO A 242 -41.41 13.31 1.81
N LEU A 243 -41.62 13.89 3.00
CA LEU A 243 -40.57 14.18 3.98
C LEU A 243 -39.96 12.87 4.53
N GLY A 244 -40.81 11.89 4.84
CA GLY A 244 -40.38 10.58 5.31
C GLY A 244 -39.47 9.87 4.29
N VAL A 245 -39.87 9.90 3.03
CA VAL A 245 -39.08 9.37 1.92
C VAL A 245 -37.71 10.10 1.81
N PHE A 246 -37.74 11.43 1.88
CA PHE A 246 -36.50 12.23 1.85
C PHE A 246 -35.53 11.85 2.99
N LEU A 247 -36.03 11.84 4.22
CA LEU A 247 -35.21 11.48 5.41
C LEU A 247 -34.69 10.04 5.31
N PHE A 248 -35.53 9.13 4.83
CA PHE A 248 -35.15 7.75 4.59
C PHE A 248 -34.04 7.63 3.55
N ILE A 249 -34.18 8.28 2.39
CA ILE A 249 -33.17 8.30 1.33
C ILE A 249 -31.87 8.93 1.83
N PHE A 250 -31.95 10.01 2.61
CA PHE A 250 -30.80 10.64 3.22
C PHE A 250 -30.04 9.66 4.17
N SER A 251 -30.79 8.91 5.00
CA SER A 251 -30.19 7.91 5.88
C SER A 251 -29.48 6.79 5.10
N GLN A 252 -30.05 6.33 3.99
CA GLN A 252 -29.45 5.30 3.14
C GLN A 252 -28.19 5.82 2.43
N SER A 253 -28.19 7.07 2.00
CA SER A 253 -27.00 7.72 1.43
C SER A 253 -25.85 7.80 2.45
N PHE A 254 -26.18 8.07 3.70
CA PHE A 254 -25.20 8.07 4.80
C PHE A 254 -24.56 6.69 5.01
N ILE A 255 -25.36 5.61 4.92
CA ILE A 255 -24.88 4.23 5.01
C ILE A 255 -23.83 3.95 3.92
N LEU A 256 -24.16 4.26 2.67
CA LEU A 256 -23.23 4.07 1.56
C LEU A 256 -21.94 4.87 1.77
N SER A 257 -22.04 6.11 2.24
CA SER A 257 -20.87 6.94 2.58
C SER A 257 -20.02 6.31 3.69
N GLN A 258 -20.63 5.72 4.71
CA GLN A 258 -19.94 5.07 5.84
C GLN A 258 -19.21 3.81 5.42
N ILE A 259 -19.85 2.92 4.65
CA ILE A 259 -19.24 1.73 4.06
C ILE A 259 -18.01 2.13 3.24
N PHE A 260 -18.13 3.20 2.47
CA PHE A 260 -17.06 3.75 1.65
C PHE A 260 -15.87 4.24 2.45
N SER A 261 -16.13 5.04 3.50
CA SER A 261 -15.10 5.58 4.38
C SER A 261 -14.30 4.46 5.04
N ASN A 262 -14.97 3.41 5.48
CA ASN A 262 -14.33 2.28 6.17
C ASN A 262 -13.51 1.41 5.20
N ALA A 263 -14.02 1.16 3.99
CA ALA A 263 -13.24 0.49 2.94
C ALA A 263 -11.95 1.25 2.60
N PHE A 264 -12.04 2.59 2.48
CA PHE A 264 -10.87 3.42 2.22
C PHE A 264 -9.85 3.38 3.36
N LYS A 265 -10.30 3.43 4.63
CA LYS A 265 -9.42 3.27 5.80
C LYS A 265 -8.70 1.92 5.80
N SER A 266 -9.42 0.85 5.47
CA SER A 266 -8.85 -0.50 5.39
C SER A 266 -7.77 -0.60 4.30
N ILE A 267 -8.01 -0.06 3.11
CA ILE A 267 -7.05 -0.02 2.01
C ILE A 267 -5.79 0.77 2.42
N LYS A 268 -5.96 1.94 3.06
CA LYS A 268 -4.84 2.75 3.54
C LYS A 268 -3.99 2.01 4.57
N THR A 269 -4.63 1.30 5.50
CA THR A 269 -3.93 0.51 6.53
C THR A 269 -3.18 -0.65 5.89
N LEU A 270 -3.81 -1.38 4.96
CA LEU A 270 -3.18 -2.49 4.24
C LEU A 270 -1.97 -2.03 3.42
N SER A 271 -2.09 -0.91 2.71
CA SER A 271 -0.99 -0.31 1.94
C SER A 271 0.19 0.07 2.84
N LYS A 272 -0.09 0.67 4.02
CA LYS A 272 0.95 0.98 5.01
C LYS A 272 1.65 -0.27 5.54
N ASN A 273 0.88 -1.29 5.89
CA ASN A 273 1.43 -2.56 6.38
C ASN A 273 2.29 -3.24 5.31
N LEU A 274 1.85 -3.25 4.05
CA LEU A 274 2.61 -3.79 2.93
C LEU A 274 3.94 -3.05 2.73
N SER A 275 3.91 -1.72 2.80
CA SER A 275 5.14 -0.90 2.71
C SER A 275 6.12 -1.22 3.83
N GLN A 276 5.64 -1.33 5.08
CA GLN A 276 6.47 -1.68 6.24
C GLN A 276 7.05 -3.10 6.13
N THR A 277 6.25 -4.03 5.61
CA THR A 277 6.70 -5.41 5.39
C THR A 277 7.79 -5.47 4.31
N ASN A 278 7.62 -4.75 3.21
CA ASN A 278 8.65 -4.65 2.16
C ASN A 278 9.96 -4.02 2.68
N GLU A 279 9.87 -2.98 3.50
CA GLU A 279 11.04 -2.36 4.13
C GLU A 279 11.75 -3.35 5.07
N ALA A 280 10.99 -4.15 5.83
CA ALA A 280 11.55 -5.17 6.71
C ALA A 280 12.27 -6.27 5.91
N TYR A 281 11.71 -6.72 4.79
CA TYR A 281 12.39 -7.69 3.90
C TYR A 281 13.69 -7.15 3.30
N GLY A 282 13.76 -5.86 2.98
CA GLY A 282 14.96 -5.20 2.47
C GLY A 282 16.16 -5.24 3.45
N ARG A 283 15.93 -5.53 4.74
CA ARG A 283 17.01 -5.72 5.72
C ARG A 283 17.67 -7.10 5.63
N PHE A 284 17.01 -8.08 5.01
CA PHE A 284 17.52 -9.44 4.84
C PHE A 284 18.07 -9.70 3.44
N VAL A 285 17.57 -9.00 2.44
CA VAL A 285 18.05 -9.07 1.05
C VAL A 285 18.50 -7.68 0.64
N PRO A 286 19.78 -7.49 0.29
CA PRO A 286 20.28 -6.18 -0.13
C PRO A 286 19.49 -5.67 -1.34
N VAL A 287 18.99 -4.43 -1.25
CA VAL A 287 18.20 -3.79 -2.32
C VAL A 287 19.04 -3.66 -3.59
N GLU A 288 20.34 -3.48 -3.44
CA GLU A 288 21.32 -3.45 -4.52
C GLU A 288 21.32 -4.74 -5.34
N PHE A 289 21.09 -5.87 -4.69
CA PHE A 289 20.99 -7.17 -5.35
C PHE A 289 19.82 -7.22 -6.32
N LEU A 290 18.64 -6.72 -5.89
CA LEU A 290 17.44 -6.60 -6.74
C LEU A 290 17.72 -5.70 -7.95
N LYS A 291 18.38 -4.57 -7.73
CA LYS A 291 18.73 -3.63 -8.78
C LYS A 291 19.62 -4.26 -9.85
N TYR A 292 20.63 -5.03 -9.43
CA TYR A 292 21.53 -5.72 -10.39
C TYR A 292 20.84 -6.86 -11.12
N LEU A 293 19.89 -7.56 -10.50
CA LEU A 293 19.07 -8.57 -11.16
C LEU A 293 17.94 -7.96 -12.03
N ASN A 294 17.86 -6.61 -12.10
CA ASN A 294 16.82 -5.87 -12.83
C ASN A 294 15.39 -6.23 -12.36
N LYS A 295 15.22 -6.44 -11.05
CA LYS A 295 13.94 -6.75 -10.41
C LYS A 295 13.44 -5.52 -9.64
N LYS A 296 12.12 -5.28 -9.72
CA LYS A 296 11.48 -4.15 -9.02
C LYS A 296 11.12 -4.47 -7.58
N SER A 297 10.89 -5.74 -7.28
CA SER A 297 10.46 -6.21 -5.97
C SER A 297 11.04 -7.59 -5.68
N ILE A 298 11.11 -7.95 -4.39
CA ILE A 298 11.51 -9.28 -3.93
C ILE A 298 10.57 -10.39 -4.44
N VAL A 299 9.30 -10.05 -4.72
CA VAL A 299 8.31 -11.00 -5.28
C VAL A 299 8.60 -11.36 -6.74
N ASP A 300 9.41 -10.56 -7.44
CA ASP A 300 9.77 -10.81 -8.85
C ASP A 300 10.97 -11.75 -8.99
N ILE A 301 11.62 -12.13 -7.87
CA ILE A 301 12.79 -13.01 -7.84
C ILE A 301 12.40 -14.45 -8.18
N GLN A 302 13.18 -15.09 -9.05
CA GLN A 302 13.03 -16.49 -9.41
C GLN A 302 14.36 -17.24 -9.23
N LEU A 303 14.27 -18.54 -8.97
CA LEU A 303 15.43 -19.41 -8.97
C LEU A 303 16.15 -19.35 -10.32
N GLY A 304 17.47 -19.19 -10.28
CA GLY A 304 18.28 -19.08 -11.49
C GLY A 304 18.40 -17.67 -12.06
N ASP A 305 17.71 -16.67 -11.50
CA ASP A 305 18.00 -15.27 -11.84
C ASP A 305 19.47 -14.98 -11.57
N GLN A 306 20.20 -14.49 -12.58
CA GLN A 306 21.64 -14.25 -12.50
C GLN A 306 22.09 -13.11 -13.41
N MET A 307 23.17 -12.47 -13.02
CA MET A 307 23.88 -11.52 -13.85
C MET A 307 25.38 -11.55 -13.61
N GLN A 308 26.15 -11.33 -14.66
CA GLN A 308 27.60 -11.23 -14.59
C GLN A 308 28.03 -9.76 -14.56
N LYS A 309 28.89 -9.40 -13.61
CA LYS A 309 29.46 -8.06 -13.52
C LYS A 309 30.87 -8.10 -12.91
N GLU A 310 31.74 -7.23 -13.39
CA GLU A 310 33.02 -7.00 -12.74
C GLU A 310 32.84 -6.07 -11.54
N MET A 311 33.35 -6.47 -10.36
CA MET A 311 33.29 -5.67 -9.14
C MET A 311 34.60 -5.87 -8.32
N ALA A 312 34.93 -4.87 -7.50
CA ALA A 312 35.90 -5.07 -6.45
C ALA A 312 35.24 -5.77 -5.25
N ILE A 313 35.95 -6.73 -4.67
CA ILE A 313 35.51 -7.57 -3.57
C ILE A 313 36.41 -7.28 -2.38
N LEU A 314 35.81 -6.89 -1.26
CA LEU A 314 36.50 -6.64 0.00
C LEU A 314 36.08 -7.70 1.02
N PHE A 315 37.02 -8.41 1.56
CA PHE A 315 36.87 -9.17 2.80
C PHE A 315 37.54 -8.42 3.93
N SER A 316 36.85 -8.35 5.06
CA SER A 316 37.43 -7.82 6.31
C SER A 316 37.13 -8.75 7.46
N ASP A 317 38.13 -9.09 8.28
CA ASP A 317 38.00 -10.00 9.41
C ASP A 317 38.67 -9.42 10.67
N ILE A 318 38.13 -9.75 11.86
CA ILE A 318 38.70 -9.32 13.15
C ILE A 318 39.83 -10.27 13.55
N ARG A 319 40.99 -9.72 13.82
CA ARG A 319 42.14 -10.51 14.24
C ARG A 319 41.92 -11.17 15.60
N SER A 320 42.24 -12.48 15.68
CA SER A 320 42.08 -13.29 16.89
C SER A 320 40.69 -13.22 17.51
N PHE A 321 39.63 -13.13 16.63
CA PHE A 321 38.27 -13.09 17.12
C PHE A 321 37.89 -14.33 17.94
N THR A 322 38.36 -15.51 17.58
CA THR A 322 38.13 -16.74 18.34
C THR A 322 38.59 -16.58 19.80
N ASP A 323 39.82 -16.12 20.01
CA ASP A 323 40.35 -15.90 21.36
C ASP A 323 39.57 -14.82 22.12
N LEU A 324 39.08 -13.79 21.41
CA LEU A 324 38.27 -12.74 21.98
C LEU A 324 36.89 -13.28 22.37
N SER A 325 36.27 -14.06 21.50
CA SER A 325 34.93 -14.60 21.68
C SER A 325 34.85 -15.61 22.83
N GLU A 326 35.92 -16.39 23.07
CA GLU A 326 36.01 -17.33 24.20
C GLU A 326 36.00 -16.63 25.56
N LYS A 327 36.43 -15.35 25.62
CA LYS A 327 36.42 -14.54 26.85
C LYS A 327 35.04 -13.88 27.13
N LEU A 328 34.15 -13.90 26.17
CA LEU A 328 32.85 -13.21 26.24
C LEU A 328 31.72 -14.21 26.43
N THR A 329 30.66 -13.79 27.15
CA THR A 329 29.42 -14.54 27.14
C THR A 329 28.76 -14.46 25.75
N PRO A 330 27.88 -15.41 25.37
CA PRO A 330 27.17 -15.35 24.08
C PRO A 330 26.47 -14.02 23.82
N ARG A 331 25.87 -13.43 24.85
CA ARG A 331 25.19 -12.14 24.76
C ARG A 331 26.15 -10.97 24.51
N GLU A 332 27.26 -10.95 25.20
CA GLU A 332 28.32 -9.94 25.01
C GLU A 332 28.92 -10.05 23.63
N ASN A 333 29.15 -11.27 23.13
CA ASN A 333 29.66 -11.51 21.79
C ASN A 333 28.70 -10.97 20.72
N PHE A 334 27.39 -11.24 20.83
CA PHE A 334 26.39 -10.66 19.95
C PHE A 334 26.36 -9.13 20.02
N ASN A 335 26.42 -8.54 21.20
CA ASN A 335 26.45 -7.09 21.37
C ASN A 335 27.71 -6.47 20.77
N PHE A 336 28.85 -7.12 20.95
CA PHE A 336 30.10 -6.69 20.37
C PHE A 336 30.05 -6.72 18.83
N LEU A 337 29.68 -7.85 18.22
CA LEU A 337 29.51 -7.97 16.77
C LEU A 337 28.56 -6.92 16.21
N ASN A 338 27.40 -6.75 16.80
CA ASN A 338 26.45 -5.74 16.35
C ASN A 338 27.01 -4.31 16.46
N SER A 339 27.76 -4.01 17.54
CA SER A 339 28.41 -2.71 17.71
C SER A 339 29.50 -2.46 16.65
N TYR A 340 30.26 -3.48 16.30
CA TYR A 340 31.28 -3.45 15.26
C TYR A 340 30.64 -3.27 13.87
N LEU A 341 29.71 -4.14 13.51
CA LEU A 341 29.04 -4.12 12.20
C LEU A 341 28.28 -2.80 11.96
N LYS A 342 27.63 -2.25 12.99
CA LYS A 342 26.94 -0.95 12.94
C LYS A 342 27.87 0.21 12.59
N ARG A 343 29.18 0.09 12.90
CA ARG A 343 30.19 1.09 12.56
C ARG A 343 30.78 0.88 11.17
N MET A 344 30.99 -0.37 10.76
CA MET A 344 31.59 -0.71 9.47
C MET A 344 30.63 -0.56 8.29
N SER A 345 29.37 -0.95 8.47
CA SER A 345 28.36 -0.95 7.41
C SER A 345 28.15 0.42 6.75
N PRO A 346 28.00 1.53 7.48
CA PRO A 346 27.83 2.86 6.87
C PRO A 346 29.05 3.32 6.06
N ILE A 347 30.26 2.88 6.42
CA ILE A 347 31.50 3.22 5.70
C ILE A 347 31.50 2.56 4.33
N ILE A 348 31.11 1.28 4.27
CA ILE A 348 31.00 0.53 3.02
C ILE A 348 29.97 1.19 2.10
N GLN A 349 28.77 1.53 2.64
CA GLN A 349 27.71 2.17 1.88
C GLN A 349 28.08 3.59 1.41
N LYS A 350 28.75 4.39 2.25
CA LYS A 350 29.23 5.74 1.91
C LYS A 350 30.19 5.70 0.72
N ASN A 351 30.98 4.64 0.60
CA ASN A 351 31.91 4.43 -0.50
C ASN A 351 31.28 3.59 -1.65
N ASN A 352 29.97 3.67 -1.87
CA ASN A 352 29.20 3.03 -2.94
C ASN A 352 29.31 1.49 -2.95
N GLY A 353 29.74 0.87 -1.86
CA GLY A 353 29.75 -0.56 -1.67
C GLY A 353 28.45 -1.05 -1.02
N PHE A 354 28.18 -2.32 -1.15
CA PHE A 354 27.12 -3.00 -0.40
C PHE A 354 27.65 -4.30 0.22
N ILE A 355 27.04 -4.70 1.32
CA ILE A 355 27.41 -5.93 2.02
C ILE A 355 26.64 -7.07 1.40
N ASP A 356 27.34 -8.07 0.91
CA ASP A 356 26.75 -9.31 0.42
C ASP A 356 26.30 -10.18 1.59
N LYS A 357 27.20 -10.45 2.51
CA LYS A 357 26.91 -11.22 3.72
C LYS A 357 27.93 -10.99 4.83
N TYR A 358 27.53 -11.38 6.02
CA TYR A 358 28.43 -11.54 7.18
C TYR A 358 28.78 -13.02 7.34
N ILE A 359 30.04 -13.33 7.54
CA ILE A 359 30.52 -14.70 7.72
C ILE A 359 31.22 -14.76 9.10
N GLY A 360 30.42 -15.01 10.15
CA GLY A 360 30.87 -14.83 11.52
C GLY A 360 31.14 -13.36 11.83
N ASP A 361 32.41 -13.05 12.13
CA ASP A 361 32.91 -11.68 12.32
C ASP A 361 33.44 -11.04 11.03
N ALA A 362 33.56 -11.81 9.96
CA ALA A 362 34.01 -11.31 8.67
C ALA A 362 32.88 -10.60 7.90
N ILE A 363 33.23 -9.57 7.17
CA ILE A 363 32.37 -8.83 6.26
C ILE A 363 32.79 -9.12 4.82
N MET A 364 31.88 -9.57 3.98
CA MET A 364 32.07 -9.61 2.53
C MET A 364 31.28 -8.45 1.90
N ALA A 365 32.01 -7.53 1.29
CA ALA A 365 31.43 -6.36 0.62
C ALA A 365 31.81 -6.30 -0.87
N LEU A 366 30.91 -5.77 -1.68
CA LEU A 366 31.06 -5.63 -3.12
C LEU A 366 31.00 -4.16 -3.52
N PHE A 367 31.89 -3.77 -4.43
CA PHE A 367 31.97 -2.41 -4.97
C PHE A 367 31.83 -2.47 -6.49
N PRO A 368 30.66 -2.08 -7.00
CA PRO A 368 30.35 -2.18 -8.43
C PRO A 368 30.89 -1.03 -9.29
N GLY A 369 31.44 -0.01 -8.65
CA GLY A 369 32.03 1.18 -9.26
C GLY A 369 33.53 1.06 -9.47
N GLU A 370 34.24 2.13 -9.15
CA GLU A 370 35.70 2.21 -9.28
C GLU A 370 36.42 1.42 -8.15
N VAL A 371 37.58 0.87 -8.46
CA VAL A 371 38.32 0.06 -7.46
C VAL A 371 38.80 0.89 -6.25
N GLU A 372 39.02 2.19 -6.46
CA GLU A 372 39.37 3.18 -5.44
C GLU A 372 38.35 3.21 -4.30
N GLU A 373 37.07 3.00 -4.58
CA GLU A 373 35.98 2.99 -3.60
C GLU A 373 36.22 1.90 -2.53
N SER A 374 36.68 0.74 -2.96
CA SER A 374 36.98 -0.38 -2.05
C SER A 374 38.20 -0.11 -1.17
N ILE A 375 39.23 0.53 -1.71
CA ILE A 375 40.43 0.93 -0.95
C ILE A 375 40.06 2.02 0.06
N GLN A 376 39.34 3.04 -0.37
CA GLN A 376 38.91 4.13 0.49
C GLN A 376 38.04 3.62 1.65
N ALA A 377 37.10 2.69 1.37
CA ALA A 377 36.34 2.03 2.40
C ALA A 377 37.24 1.29 3.42
N ALA A 378 38.24 0.52 2.95
CA ALA A 378 39.14 -0.18 3.84
C ALA A 378 39.99 0.78 4.72
N ILE A 379 40.48 1.90 4.14
CA ILE A 379 41.20 2.94 4.88
C ILE A 379 40.30 3.57 5.97
N GLU A 380 39.08 3.93 5.61
CA GLU A 380 38.10 4.52 6.56
C GLU A 380 37.70 3.50 7.64
N MET A 381 37.53 2.22 7.31
CA MET A 381 37.28 1.14 8.29
C MET A 381 38.40 1.03 9.30
N GLN A 382 39.68 1.04 8.85
CA GLN A 382 40.85 1.04 9.73
C GLN A 382 40.87 2.26 10.68
N ARG A 383 40.52 3.44 10.16
CA ARG A 383 40.42 4.67 10.96
C ARG A 383 39.29 4.57 11.99
N GLU A 384 38.14 4.06 11.63
CA GLU A 384 37.03 3.88 12.56
C GLU A 384 37.30 2.84 13.63
N VAL A 385 38.03 1.76 13.31
CA VAL A 385 38.46 0.78 14.31
C VAL A 385 39.37 1.43 15.36
N ARG A 386 40.24 2.37 14.97
CA ARG A 386 41.05 3.12 15.96
C ARG A 386 40.19 3.97 16.88
N VAL A 387 39.18 4.65 16.34
CA VAL A 387 38.20 5.42 17.14
C VAL A 387 37.42 4.48 18.06
N TYR A 388 36.97 3.36 17.54
CA TYR A 388 36.26 2.34 18.33
C TYR A 388 37.13 1.77 19.46
N ASN A 389 38.41 1.55 19.23
CA ASN A 389 39.36 1.07 20.24
C ASN A 389 39.53 2.07 21.39
N GLN A 390 39.51 3.39 21.13
CA GLN A 390 39.50 4.38 22.20
C GLN A 390 38.29 4.26 23.12
N HIS A 391 37.13 3.96 22.54
CA HIS A 391 35.91 3.71 23.31
C HIS A 391 36.01 2.38 24.07
N ARG A 392 36.48 1.31 23.41
CA ARG A 392 36.67 -0.01 24.06
C ARG A 392 37.58 0.05 25.28
N LEU A 393 38.72 0.74 25.15
CA LEU A 393 39.67 0.91 26.26
C LEU A 393 39.04 1.68 27.44
N LYS A 394 38.21 2.69 27.20
CA LYS A 394 37.49 3.41 28.26
C LYS A 394 36.51 2.51 29.02
N GLU A 395 35.92 1.56 28.33
CA GLU A 395 34.97 0.59 28.90
C GLU A 395 35.68 -0.68 29.45
N GLY A 396 37.04 -0.72 29.44
CA GLY A 396 37.82 -1.83 29.98
C GLY A 396 37.96 -3.05 29.05
N TYR A 397 37.65 -2.91 27.77
CA TYR A 397 37.79 -4.00 26.78
C TYR A 397 39.12 -3.91 26.01
N ASP A 398 39.67 -5.05 25.63
CA ASP A 398 40.84 -5.15 24.78
C ASP A 398 40.62 -4.48 23.41
N PRO A 399 41.62 -3.78 22.84
CA PRO A 399 41.54 -3.23 21.49
C PRO A 399 41.49 -4.34 20.44
N ILE A 400 40.81 -4.07 19.33
CA ILE A 400 40.75 -5.00 18.19
C ILE A 400 41.54 -4.47 17.00
N LYS A 401 41.95 -5.38 16.13
CA LYS A 401 42.52 -5.07 14.82
C LYS A 401 41.67 -5.78 13.75
N ILE A 402 41.63 -5.21 12.56
CA ILE A 402 41.01 -5.86 11.40
C ILE A 402 42.01 -5.99 10.26
N GLY A 403 41.89 -7.06 9.47
CA GLY A 403 42.56 -7.23 8.19
C GLY A 403 41.58 -6.98 7.05
N CYS A 404 42.01 -6.33 5.99
CA CYS A 404 41.20 -6.14 4.78
C CYS A 404 41.95 -6.70 3.57
N GLY A 405 41.32 -7.63 2.83
CA GLY A 405 41.81 -8.18 1.57
C GLY A 405 40.92 -7.73 0.40
N ILE A 406 41.52 -7.17 -0.65
CA ILE A 406 40.80 -6.62 -1.78
C ILE A 406 41.30 -7.22 -3.10
N HIS A 407 40.34 -7.69 -3.89
CA HIS A 407 40.59 -8.15 -5.26
C HIS A 407 39.44 -7.71 -6.19
N THR A 408 39.70 -7.65 -7.49
CA THR A 408 38.64 -7.34 -8.48
C THR A 408 38.62 -8.41 -9.56
N GLY A 409 37.41 -8.66 -10.06
CA GLY A 409 37.22 -9.59 -11.17
C GLY A 409 35.73 -9.77 -11.52
N ASN A 410 35.52 -10.54 -12.56
CA ASN A 410 34.18 -10.91 -12.96
C ASN A 410 33.54 -11.83 -11.91
N LEU A 411 32.31 -11.54 -11.54
CA LEU A 411 31.54 -12.37 -10.63
C LEU A 411 30.11 -12.56 -11.13
N MET A 412 29.51 -13.66 -10.74
CA MET A 412 28.11 -13.98 -11.01
C MET A 412 27.30 -13.72 -9.75
N LEU A 413 26.43 -12.71 -9.80
CA LEU A 413 25.38 -12.53 -8.81
C LEU A 413 24.17 -13.34 -9.23
N GLY A 414 23.56 -14.10 -8.31
CA GLY A 414 22.39 -14.89 -8.67
C GLY A 414 21.65 -15.43 -7.46
N ILE A 415 20.49 -16.01 -7.76
CA ILE A 415 19.61 -16.65 -6.79
C ILE A 415 19.77 -18.17 -6.90
N ILE A 416 20.18 -18.78 -5.82
CA ILE A 416 20.34 -20.23 -5.70
C ILE A 416 19.47 -20.79 -4.58
N GLY A 417 19.28 -22.10 -4.57
CA GLY A 417 18.56 -22.82 -3.52
C GLY A 417 17.44 -23.68 -4.03
N ALA A 418 16.37 -23.75 -3.27
CA ALA A 418 15.13 -24.46 -3.60
C ALA A 418 13.93 -23.54 -3.42
N ASP A 419 12.75 -23.91 -3.96
CA ASP A 419 11.53 -23.09 -3.87
C ASP A 419 11.16 -22.68 -2.43
N ALA A 420 11.45 -23.54 -1.46
CA ALA A 420 11.18 -23.27 -0.05
C ALA A 420 12.25 -22.36 0.62
N ARG A 421 13.44 -22.23 0.03
CA ARG A 421 14.55 -21.42 0.56
C ARG A 421 15.46 -20.97 -0.56
N MET A 422 15.39 -19.71 -0.90
CA MET A 422 16.26 -19.05 -1.87
C MET A 422 17.29 -18.19 -1.14
N GLU A 423 18.49 -18.08 -1.71
CA GLU A 423 19.56 -17.25 -1.21
C GLU A 423 20.19 -16.46 -2.37
N GLY A 424 20.30 -15.14 -2.18
CA GLY A 424 21.12 -14.32 -3.06
C GLY A 424 22.58 -14.55 -2.75
N THR A 425 23.38 -14.88 -3.76
CA THR A 425 24.78 -15.18 -3.55
C THR A 425 25.65 -14.75 -4.73
N VAL A 426 26.95 -14.67 -4.45
CA VAL A 426 27.98 -14.37 -5.45
C VAL A 426 28.86 -15.59 -5.64
N ILE A 427 29.03 -15.99 -6.88
CA ILE A 427 29.87 -17.13 -7.27
C ILE A 427 30.96 -16.61 -8.20
N ALA A 428 32.21 -16.71 -7.78
CA ALA A 428 33.36 -16.38 -8.61
C ALA A 428 34.66 -16.87 -7.98
N ASP A 429 35.64 -17.11 -8.83
CA ASP A 429 37.04 -17.37 -8.42
C ASP A 429 37.63 -16.14 -7.71
N SER A 430 37.28 -14.94 -8.16
CA SER A 430 37.74 -13.67 -7.57
C SER A 430 37.33 -13.50 -6.10
N VAL A 431 36.21 -14.09 -5.67
CA VAL A 431 35.77 -14.12 -4.27
C VAL A 431 36.77 -14.91 -3.42
N ASN A 432 37.17 -16.08 -3.91
CA ASN A 432 38.16 -16.93 -3.23
C ASN A 432 39.54 -16.26 -3.15
N VAL A 433 39.94 -15.52 -4.19
CA VAL A 433 41.19 -14.76 -4.20
C VAL A 433 41.16 -13.67 -3.14
N ALA A 434 40.07 -12.86 -3.10
CA ALA A 434 39.93 -11.78 -2.11
C ALA A 434 39.94 -12.29 -0.67
N SER A 435 39.25 -13.41 -0.39
CA SER A 435 39.22 -14.04 0.93
C SER A 435 40.63 -14.52 1.36
N ARG A 436 41.42 -15.07 0.42
CA ARG A 436 42.81 -15.49 0.73
C ARG A 436 43.76 -14.33 0.95
N ILE A 437 43.61 -13.25 0.16
CA ILE A 437 44.38 -12.01 0.39
C ILE A 437 44.08 -11.47 1.78
N GLU A 438 42.80 -11.53 2.22
CA GLU A 438 42.47 -11.16 3.61
C GLU A 438 43.22 -12.05 4.60
N GLY A 439 43.20 -13.37 4.45
CA GLY A 439 43.90 -14.29 5.35
C GLY A 439 45.40 -14.00 5.45
N LEU A 440 46.05 -13.56 4.36
CA LEU A 440 47.46 -13.17 4.35
C LEU A 440 47.75 -11.90 5.15
N THR A 441 46.74 -11.06 5.42
CA THR A 441 46.89 -9.90 6.30
C THR A 441 47.35 -10.31 7.70
N LYS A 442 46.99 -11.52 8.17
CA LYS A 442 47.42 -12.09 9.46
C LYS A 442 48.87 -12.49 9.43
N VAL A 443 49.35 -13.05 8.31
CA VAL A 443 50.72 -13.54 8.15
C VAL A 443 51.69 -12.36 8.16
N TYR A 444 51.44 -11.32 7.38
CA TYR A 444 52.34 -10.18 7.20
C TYR A 444 52.08 -9.02 8.17
N ASP A 445 51.11 -9.13 9.09
CA ASP A 445 50.60 -8.06 9.95
C ASP A 445 50.27 -6.77 9.16
N ALA A 446 49.76 -6.97 7.93
CA ALA A 446 49.34 -5.89 7.05
C ALA A 446 47.86 -5.54 7.28
N SER A 447 47.52 -4.26 7.36
CA SER A 447 46.15 -3.84 7.64
C SER A 447 45.25 -3.99 6.41
N ILE A 448 45.77 -3.70 5.22
CA ILE A 448 45.06 -3.77 3.93
C ILE A 448 46.00 -4.40 2.92
N LEU A 449 45.58 -5.50 2.31
CA LEU A 449 46.26 -6.12 1.17
C LEU A 449 45.40 -6.05 -0.07
N ILE A 450 46.01 -5.68 -1.19
CA ILE A 450 45.37 -5.63 -2.50
C ILE A 450 46.14 -6.52 -3.50
N SER A 451 45.41 -7.04 -4.50
CA SER A 451 46.05 -7.70 -5.64
C SER A 451 46.65 -6.71 -6.63
N ASP A 452 47.62 -7.17 -7.44
CA ASP A 452 48.20 -6.42 -8.55
C ASP A 452 47.14 -5.99 -9.59
N VAL A 453 46.05 -6.75 -9.71
CA VAL A 453 44.92 -6.41 -10.60
C VAL A 453 44.24 -5.12 -10.12
N ILE A 454 44.08 -4.95 -8.79
CA ILE A 454 43.57 -3.70 -8.21
C ILE A 454 44.53 -2.55 -8.51
N LEU A 455 45.83 -2.75 -8.22
CA LEU A 455 46.85 -1.70 -8.41
C LEU A 455 46.90 -1.20 -9.88
N LYS A 456 46.81 -2.13 -10.84
CA LYS A 456 46.79 -1.82 -12.28
C LYS A 456 45.55 -1.06 -12.74
N LYS A 457 44.45 -1.16 -12.01
CA LYS A 457 43.18 -0.48 -12.33
C LYS A 457 43.04 0.88 -11.64
N LEU A 458 43.94 1.24 -10.71
CA LEU A 458 43.92 2.56 -10.11
C LEU A 458 44.19 3.63 -11.15
N LYS A 459 43.45 4.71 -11.12
CA LYS A 459 43.63 5.88 -11.99
C LYS A 459 44.96 6.56 -11.70
N ASP A 460 45.29 6.67 -10.43
CA ASP A 460 46.56 7.23 -9.95
C ASP A 460 47.05 6.48 -8.69
N PRO A 461 47.94 5.50 -8.85
CA PRO A 461 48.50 4.78 -7.73
C PRO A 461 49.33 5.65 -6.76
N SER A 462 49.87 6.80 -7.21
CA SER A 462 50.70 7.67 -6.40
C SER A 462 49.99 8.36 -5.24
N VAL A 463 48.65 8.38 -5.29
CA VAL A 463 47.79 8.91 -4.20
C VAL A 463 47.85 8.05 -2.96
N TYR A 464 48.25 6.79 -3.08
CA TYR A 464 48.31 5.82 -1.97
C TYR A 464 49.72 5.48 -1.58
N HIS A 465 49.95 5.30 -0.28
CA HIS A 465 51.18 4.74 0.21
C HIS A 465 51.10 3.21 0.18
N TYR A 466 51.83 2.60 -0.74
CA TYR A 466 51.82 1.15 -0.91
C TYR A 466 53.25 0.59 -1.07
N ARG A 467 53.40 -0.70 -0.77
CA ARG A 467 54.64 -1.46 -1.01
C ARG A 467 54.34 -2.89 -1.46
N TYR A 468 55.21 -3.47 -2.22
CA TYR A 468 55.15 -4.88 -2.58
C TYR A 468 55.26 -5.75 -1.30
N ILE A 469 54.48 -6.84 -1.20
CA ILE A 469 54.55 -7.78 -0.09
C ILE A 469 55.04 -9.15 -0.54
N ASP A 470 54.30 -9.80 -1.45
CA ASP A 470 54.65 -11.17 -1.85
C ASP A 470 54.01 -11.54 -3.20
N LYS A 471 54.42 -12.70 -3.71
CA LYS A 471 53.86 -13.36 -4.88
C LYS A 471 53.32 -14.71 -4.43
N VAL A 472 51.97 -14.79 -4.31
CA VAL A 472 51.30 -15.92 -3.69
C VAL A 472 50.59 -16.77 -4.73
N LYS A 473 50.63 -18.08 -4.57
CA LYS A 473 49.93 -19.03 -5.41
C LYS A 473 48.52 -19.25 -4.83
N VAL A 474 47.51 -18.90 -5.59
CA VAL A 474 46.11 -19.13 -5.18
C VAL A 474 45.77 -20.60 -5.46
N LYS A 475 45.37 -21.36 -4.43
CA LYS A 475 45.05 -22.81 -4.52
C LYS A 475 44.02 -23.03 -5.64
N GLY A 476 44.37 -23.85 -6.60
CA GLY A 476 43.54 -24.13 -7.79
C GLY A 476 43.89 -23.30 -9.03
N LYS A 477 44.84 -22.33 -8.94
CA LYS A 477 45.39 -21.63 -10.10
C LYS A 477 46.87 -22.01 -10.34
N THR A 478 47.24 -22.01 -11.60
CA THR A 478 48.64 -22.17 -12.04
C THR A 478 49.39 -20.85 -11.97
N GLU A 479 48.66 -19.72 -11.96
CA GLU A 479 49.24 -18.37 -11.96
C GLU A 479 49.39 -17.82 -10.56
N TYR A 480 50.46 -17.06 -10.35
CA TYR A 480 50.73 -16.35 -9.12
C TYR A 480 50.00 -15.00 -9.13
N THR A 481 49.46 -14.59 -7.97
CA THR A 481 48.92 -13.25 -7.74
C THR A 481 49.93 -12.47 -6.90
N VAL A 482 50.32 -11.29 -7.38
CA VAL A 482 51.13 -10.37 -6.62
C VAL A 482 50.26 -9.57 -5.66
N ILE A 483 50.70 -9.41 -4.43
CA ILE A 483 50.00 -8.67 -3.39
C ILE A 483 50.81 -7.47 -2.92
N TYR A 484 50.08 -6.37 -2.69
CA TYR A 484 50.63 -5.12 -2.17
C TYR A 484 49.93 -4.72 -0.89
N GLU A 485 50.68 -4.14 0.06
CA GLU A 485 50.12 -3.51 1.24
C GLU A 485 49.77 -2.05 0.94
N ILE A 486 48.54 -1.62 1.28
CA ILE A 486 48.16 -0.21 1.42
C ILE A 486 48.22 0.13 2.90
N TYR A 487 49.02 1.15 3.28
CA TYR A 487 49.19 1.49 4.68
C TYR A 487 48.68 2.86 5.12
N ASP A 488 47.90 3.57 4.23
CA ASP A 488 47.22 4.83 4.55
C ASP A 488 46.21 4.73 5.69
N GLY A 489 45.73 3.55 5.98
CA GLY A 489 44.87 3.25 7.11
C GLY A 489 45.57 3.24 8.46
N GLN A 490 46.90 3.25 8.52
CA GLN A 490 47.72 3.15 9.74
C GLN A 490 47.92 4.51 10.43
N PRO A 491 48.43 4.55 11.68
CA PRO A 491 48.89 5.78 12.33
C PRO A 491 50.00 6.47 11.55
N ASN A 492 50.05 7.81 11.57
CA ASN A 492 51.03 8.59 10.77
C ASN A 492 52.47 8.18 10.97
N PHE A 493 52.88 7.92 12.21
CA PHE A 493 54.24 7.48 12.49
C PHE A 493 54.59 6.13 11.82
N MET A 494 53.61 5.21 11.68
CA MET A 494 53.81 3.94 10.97
C MET A 494 53.89 4.15 9.46
N ILE A 495 53.07 5.10 8.92
CA ILE A 495 53.13 5.48 7.51
C ILE A 495 54.55 6.04 7.19
N GLU A 496 55.06 6.94 8.01
CA GLU A 496 56.39 7.52 7.87
C GLU A 496 57.50 6.45 7.91
N LEU A 497 57.49 5.56 8.91
CA LEU A 497 58.47 4.47 9.03
C LEU A 497 58.43 3.53 7.81
N LYS A 498 57.24 3.12 7.36
CA LYS A 498 57.11 2.24 6.19
C LYS A 498 57.53 2.95 4.89
N THR A 499 57.28 4.25 4.77
CA THR A 499 57.68 5.03 3.61
C THR A 499 59.21 5.18 3.55
N GLN A 500 59.87 5.48 4.68
CA GLN A 500 61.33 5.56 4.78
C GLN A 500 62.03 4.23 4.47
N THR A 501 61.41 3.11 4.82
CA THR A 501 62.01 1.78 4.66
C THR A 501 61.57 1.08 3.37
N LYS A 502 60.65 1.64 2.58
CA LYS A 502 60.07 1.00 1.40
C LYS A 502 61.11 0.56 0.40
N GLU A 503 62.05 1.42 0.02
CA GLU A 503 63.06 1.14 -1.00
C GLU A 503 63.98 -0.02 -0.53
N PHE A 504 64.46 0.00 0.70
CA PHE A 504 65.30 -1.08 1.27
C PHE A 504 64.55 -2.41 1.37
N PHE A 505 63.22 -2.34 1.68
CA PHE A 505 62.39 -3.53 1.76
C PHE A 505 62.16 -4.15 0.36
N GLU A 506 61.85 -3.35 -0.65
CA GLU A 506 61.60 -3.82 -2.03
C GLU A 506 62.90 -4.28 -2.69
N GLU A 507 64.06 -3.65 -2.41
CA GLU A 507 65.39 -4.12 -2.79
C GLU A 507 65.65 -5.50 -2.20
N GLY A 508 65.47 -5.66 -0.88
CA GLY A 508 65.66 -6.93 -0.19
C GLY A 508 64.80 -8.06 -0.77
N ILE A 509 63.52 -7.78 -1.11
CA ILE A 509 62.63 -8.76 -1.74
C ILE A 509 63.10 -9.13 -3.15
N THR A 510 63.55 -8.16 -3.95
CA THR A 510 64.09 -8.42 -5.29
C THR A 510 65.27 -9.37 -5.22
N LEU A 511 66.24 -9.05 -4.38
CA LEU A 511 67.40 -9.90 -4.14
C LEU A 511 67.01 -11.29 -3.59
N TYR A 512 66.03 -11.36 -2.71
CA TYR A 512 65.49 -12.63 -2.20
C TYR A 512 64.97 -13.53 -3.31
N TYR A 513 64.14 -12.99 -4.24
CA TYR A 513 63.62 -13.76 -5.37
C TYR A 513 64.67 -14.11 -6.42
N GLU A 514 65.72 -13.31 -6.54
CA GLU A 514 66.94 -13.64 -7.32
C GLU A 514 67.83 -14.69 -6.66
N LYS A 515 67.48 -15.17 -5.46
CA LYS A 515 68.21 -16.12 -4.62
C LYS A 515 69.52 -15.57 -4.12
N ASN A 516 69.71 -14.27 -4.18
CA ASN A 516 70.89 -13.60 -3.64
C ASN A 516 70.70 -13.23 -2.16
N PHE A 517 70.64 -14.27 -1.32
CA PHE A 517 70.35 -14.10 0.13
C PHE A 517 71.45 -13.35 0.87
N LYS A 518 72.64 -13.43 0.39
CA LYS A 518 73.80 -12.75 1.00
C LYS A 518 73.63 -11.22 1.00
N ASP A 519 73.13 -10.66 -0.08
CA ASP A 519 72.91 -9.22 -0.22
C ASP A 519 71.47 -8.80 0.22
N ALA A 520 70.52 -9.71 0.19
CA ALA A 520 69.15 -9.47 0.71
C ALA A 520 69.13 -9.23 2.23
N ILE A 521 69.92 -9.98 3.00
CA ILE A 521 69.94 -9.86 4.45
C ILE A 521 70.36 -8.46 4.93
N PRO A 522 71.44 -7.81 4.43
CA PRO A 522 71.76 -6.42 4.78
C PRO A 522 70.65 -5.42 4.47
N ALA A 523 69.95 -5.58 3.34
CA ALA A 523 68.83 -4.73 2.99
C ALA A 523 67.67 -4.85 4.01
N PHE A 524 67.29 -6.08 4.37
CA PHE A 524 66.30 -6.31 5.42
C PHE A 524 66.74 -5.84 6.81
N LEU A 525 68.00 -5.95 7.17
CA LEU A 525 68.53 -5.45 8.45
C LEU A 525 68.35 -3.91 8.53
N ARG A 526 68.66 -3.18 7.46
CA ARG A 526 68.42 -1.72 7.42
C ARG A 526 66.93 -1.37 7.69
N VAL A 527 65.99 -2.14 7.17
CA VAL A 527 64.58 -1.96 7.49
C VAL A 527 64.35 -2.20 8.98
N MET A 528 64.86 -3.29 9.53
CA MET A 528 64.68 -3.65 10.94
C MET A 528 65.31 -2.66 11.91
N ASP A 529 66.42 -2.02 11.53
CA ASP A 529 67.03 -0.96 12.33
C ASP A 529 66.20 0.30 12.46
N ILE A 530 65.45 0.65 11.40
CA ILE A 530 64.58 1.82 11.35
C ILE A 530 63.16 1.47 11.90
N ASN A 531 62.64 0.30 11.50
CA ASN A 531 61.29 -0.18 11.88
C ASN A 531 61.38 -1.62 12.45
N PRO A 532 61.76 -1.80 13.72
CA PRO A 532 61.89 -3.11 14.35
C PRO A 532 60.61 -3.96 14.39
N ASN A 533 59.43 -3.30 14.24
CA ASN A 533 58.14 -3.95 14.30
C ASN A 533 57.58 -4.34 12.92
N ASP A 534 58.41 -4.29 11.87
CA ASP A 534 57.98 -4.69 10.53
C ASP A 534 57.94 -6.22 10.39
N VAL A 535 56.77 -6.82 10.65
CA VAL A 535 56.57 -8.27 10.62
C VAL A 535 56.85 -8.86 9.24
N ALA A 536 56.44 -8.18 8.15
CA ALA A 536 56.71 -8.66 6.79
C ALA A 536 58.25 -8.74 6.54
N CYS A 537 59.01 -7.72 6.94
CA CYS A 537 60.46 -7.72 6.83
C CYS A 537 61.10 -8.83 7.70
N ALA A 538 60.64 -8.99 8.93
CA ALA A 538 61.16 -10.03 9.83
C ALA A 538 60.98 -11.45 9.26
N ILE A 539 59.85 -11.71 8.57
CA ILE A 539 59.60 -12.99 7.90
C ILE A 539 60.61 -13.22 6.78
N TYR A 540 60.82 -12.25 5.91
CA TYR A 540 61.78 -12.37 4.82
C TYR A 540 63.21 -12.48 5.32
N LEU A 541 63.60 -11.72 6.31
CA LEU A 541 64.93 -11.82 6.95
C LEU A 541 65.13 -13.21 7.52
N LYS A 542 64.16 -13.78 8.21
CA LYS A 542 64.24 -15.14 8.76
C LYS A 542 64.35 -16.18 7.65
N ARG A 543 63.56 -16.07 6.57
CA ARG A 543 63.65 -16.98 5.41
C ARG A 543 65.00 -16.86 4.68
N ALA A 544 65.47 -15.64 4.45
CA ALA A 544 66.78 -15.41 3.79
C ALA A 544 67.92 -15.99 4.56
N LYS A 545 67.99 -15.81 5.89
CA LYS A 545 68.98 -16.42 6.77
C LYS A 545 68.91 -17.94 6.69
N TYR A 546 67.74 -18.53 6.78
CA TYR A 546 67.55 -19.98 6.70
C TYR A 546 68.06 -20.57 5.37
N TYR A 547 67.72 -19.92 4.22
CA TYR A 547 68.18 -20.39 2.91
C TYR A 547 69.64 -20.17 2.66
N LEU A 548 70.28 -19.16 3.26
CA LEU A 548 71.70 -18.95 3.18
C LEU A 548 72.44 -20.06 3.92
N GLU A 549 71.97 -20.52 5.07
CA GLU A 549 72.57 -21.55 5.90
C GLU A 549 72.35 -22.98 5.41
N ASN A 550 71.09 -23.28 4.93
CA ASN A 550 70.70 -24.66 4.66
C ASN A 550 70.51 -24.98 3.15
N GLY A 551 70.76 -24.00 2.29
CA GLY A 551 70.46 -24.13 0.88
C GLY A 551 68.88 -24.12 0.61
N ILE A 552 68.54 -24.01 -0.66
CA ILE A 552 67.12 -24.03 -1.05
C ILE A 552 66.68 -25.48 -1.17
N VAL A 553 65.91 -26.01 -0.23
CA VAL A 553 65.24 -27.32 -0.33
C VAL A 553 63.92 -27.20 -1.03
N GLU A 554 63.12 -26.21 -0.69
CA GLU A 554 61.83 -25.85 -1.31
C GLU A 554 61.51 -24.42 -0.86
N PHE A 555 60.96 -23.54 -1.76
CA PHE A 555 60.51 -22.24 -1.28
C PHE A 555 59.38 -22.45 -0.27
N LEU A 556 59.58 -22.00 0.97
CA LEU A 556 58.52 -21.96 1.99
C LEU A 556 57.44 -20.98 1.52
N GLU A 557 56.37 -21.54 0.91
CA GLU A 557 55.19 -20.80 0.51
C GLU A 557 54.33 -20.38 1.71
#